data_0a61cf9231f7d4cae158944168667802
#
_entry.id   0a61cf9231f7d4cae158944168667802
#
_cell.length_a   1.000
_cell.length_b   1.000
_cell.length_c   1.000
_cell.angle_alpha   90.00
_cell.angle_beta   90.00
_cell.angle_gamma   90.00
#
_symmetry.space_group_name_H-M   'P 1'
#
loop_
_entity.id
_entity.type
_entity.pdbx_description
1 polymer ?
#
loop_
_entity_poly.entity_id
_entity_poly.type
_entity_poly.pdbx_seq_one_letter_code
_entity_poly.pdbx_strand_id
1 'polypeptide(L)'
;MLPPIHRRCSESESYILEILHERERKALICFSALERQEEKLSAEKAEIVKQRVALYEQYADGNMSKEEFIRQRDAYRAQEDERMGQIQRLRTEKNQIFQPVKKDTDNLQAVMDTVREAGDVMHLSQNVVETFIDRIEVFNDERVKIRFTFEDTLKSYETG
;
A
#
# COMPACT_ATOMS: atom_id res chain seq x y z
N MET A 1 12.94 -29.28 31.89
CA MET A 1 13.89 -29.02 30.80
C MET A 1 13.19 -28.07 29.84
N LEU A 2 13.53 -26.77 29.89
CA LEU A 2 12.95 -25.75 28.99
C LEU A 2 13.54 -25.93 27.59
N PRO A 3 12.73 -25.85 26.51
CA PRO A 3 13.24 -25.94 25.14
C PRO A 3 14.16 -24.74 24.84
N PRO A 4 15.19 -24.91 24.03
CA PRO A 4 16.14 -23.84 23.72
C PRO A 4 15.45 -22.68 23.02
N ILE A 5 15.71 -21.47 23.50
CA ILE A 5 15.16 -20.19 23.05
C ILE A 5 15.33 -19.99 21.53
N HIS A 6 16.39 -20.54 20.95
CA HIS A 6 16.65 -20.51 19.50
C HIS A 6 15.54 -21.10 18.61
N ARG A 7 14.83 -22.14 19.06
CA ARG A 7 13.76 -22.75 18.28
C ARG A 7 12.52 -21.86 18.16
N ARG A 8 12.23 -21.10 19.22
CA ARG A 8 11.07 -20.18 19.22
C ARG A 8 11.31 -18.91 18.40
N CYS A 9 12.52 -18.38 18.35
CA CYS A 9 12.86 -17.24 17.50
C CYS A 9 12.72 -17.56 16.02
N SER A 10 13.22 -18.70 15.57
CA SER A 10 13.14 -19.14 14.17
C SER A 10 11.70 -19.37 13.70
N GLU A 11 10.85 -19.94 14.57
CA GLU A 11 9.43 -20.16 14.26
C GLU A 11 8.66 -18.83 14.19
N SER A 12 8.97 -17.88 15.05
CA SER A 12 8.36 -16.53 15.04
C SER A 12 8.80 -15.71 13.83
N GLU A 13 10.06 -15.80 13.43
CA GLU A 13 10.60 -15.12 12.25
C GLU A 13 9.93 -15.64 10.96
N SER A 14 9.80 -16.96 10.83
CA SER A 14 9.12 -17.59 9.70
C SER A 14 7.65 -17.17 9.61
N TYR A 15 6.94 -17.11 10.72
CA TYR A 15 5.55 -16.71 10.79
C TYR A 15 5.35 -15.24 10.38
N ILE A 16 6.20 -14.33 10.86
CA ILE A 16 6.16 -12.91 10.49
C ILE A 16 6.40 -12.73 9.00
N LEU A 17 7.39 -13.41 8.44
CA LEU A 17 7.67 -13.37 7.00
C LEU A 17 6.50 -13.88 6.16
N GLU A 18 5.82 -14.92 6.60
CA GLU A 18 4.65 -15.47 5.92
C GLU A 18 3.48 -14.47 5.87
N ILE A 19 3.20 -13.80 6.99
CA ILE A 19 2.18 -12.74 7.05
C ILE A 19 2.51 -11.59 6.10
N LEU A 20 3.77 -11.17 6.05
CA LEU A 20 4.21 -10.09 5.17
C LEU A 20 4.06 -10.46 3.70
N HIS A 21 4.52 -11.64 3.31
CA HIS A 21 4.38 -12.13 1.94
C HIS A 21 2.90 -12.24 1.51
N GLU A 22 2.02 -12.66 2.43
CA GLU A 22 0.59 -12.71 2.14
C GLU A 22 -0.01 -11.31 1.95
N ARG A 23 0.39 -10.31 2.75
CA ARG A 23 -0.03 -8.92 2.58
C ARG A 23 0.47 -8.32 1.27
N GLU A 24 1.74 -8.50 0.96
CA GLU A 24 2.33 -8.06 -0.30
C GLU A 24 1.59 -8.69 -1.49
N ARG A 25 1.29 -9.97 -1.43
CA ARG A 25 0.55 -10.68 -2.47
C ARG A 25 -0.86 -10.12 -2.66
N LYS A 26 -1.59 -9.87 -1.56
CA LYS A 26 -2.93 -9.25 -1.61
C LYS A 26 -2.87 -7.82 -2.17
N ALA A 27 -1.89 -7.02 -1.73
CA ALA A 27 -1.68 -5.68 -2.24
C ALA A 27 -1.36 -5.67 -3.74
N LEU A 28 -0.52 -6.58 -4.22
CA LEU A 28 -0.20 -6.74 -5.64
C LEU A 28 -1.41 -7.13 -6.49
N ILE A 29 -2.27 -8.02 -5.99
CA ILE A 29 -3.52 -8.39 -6.67
C ILE A 29 -4.46 -7.19 -6.77
N CYS A 30 -4.66 -6.46 -5.68
CA CYS A 30 -5.48 -5.26 -5.67
C CYS A 30 -4.91 -4.18 -6.59
N PHE A 31 -3.61 -3.93 -6.53
CA PHE A 31 -2.91 -2.98 -7.40
C PHE A 31 -3.08 -3.32 -8.88
N SER A 32 -2.90 -4.58 -9.28
CA SER A 32 -3.05 -5.02 -10.67
C SER A 32 -4.49 -4.87 -11.18
N ALA A 33 -5.49 -5.04 -10.30
CA ALA A 33 -6.89 -4.81 -10.66
C ALA A 33 -7.16 -3.31 -10.92
N LEU A 34 -6.66 -2.42 -10.06
CA LEU A 34 -6.77 -0.97 -10.24
C LEU A 34 -6.01 -0.49 -11.48
N GLU A 35 -4.88 -1.08 -11.79
CA GLU A 35 -4.09 -0.76 -12.97
C GLU A 35 -4.84 -1.07 -14.26
N ARG A 36 -5.45 -2.26 -14.37
CA ARG A 36 -6.32 -2.62 -15.51
C ARG A 36 -7.52 -1.66 -15.64
N GLN A 37 -8.08 -1.21 -14.53
CA GLN A 37 -9.20 -0.27 -14.54
C GLN A 37 -8.73 1.12 -15.01
N GLU A 38 -7.55 1.58 -14.59
CA GLU A 38 -6.94 2.83 -15.07
C GLU A 38 -6.66 2.77 -16.58
N GLU A 39 -6.10 1.66 -17.08
CA GLU A 39 -5.86 1.46 -18.51
C GLU A 39 -7.16 1.53 -19.31
N LYS A 40 -8.23 0.89 -18.85
CA LYS A 40 -9.52 0.92 -19.49
C LYS A 40 -10.07 2.35 -19.57
N LEU A 41 -10.06 3.09 -18.45
CA LEU A 41 -10.53 4.49 -18.43
C LEU A 41 -9.65 5.41 -19.30
N SER A 42 -8.37 5.15 -19.38
CA SER A 42 -7.44 5.88 -20.25
C SER A 42 -7.76 5.64 -21.73
N ALA A 43 -8.09 4.40 -22.10
CA ALA A 43 -8.53 4.07 -23.46
C ALA A 43 -9.87 4.72 -23.80
N GLU A 44 -10.86 4.69 -22.88
CA GLU A 44 -12.13 5.38 -23.05
C GLU A 44 -11.94 6.90 -23.23
N LYS A 45 -11.08 7.52 -22.43
CA LYS A 45 -10.73 8.94 -22.58
C LYS A 45 -10.10 9.23 -23.95
N ALA A 46 -9.19 8.39 -24.43
CA ALA A 46 -8.55 8.57 -25.73
C ALA A 46 -9.57 8.49 -26.87
N GLU A 47 -10.59 7.63 -26.74
CA GLU A 47 -11.67 7.53 -27.72
C GLU A 47 -12.55 8.79 -27.72
N ILE A 48 -12.89 9.33 -26.56
CA ILE A 48 -13.63 10.61 -26.45
C ILE A 48 -12.86 11.74 -27.13
N VAL A 49 -11.54 11.81 -26.95
CA VAL A 49 -10.69 12.80 -27.62
C VAL A 49 -10.75 12.66 -29.13
N LYS A 50 -10.69 11.44 -29.67
CA LYS A 50 -10.84 11.19 -31.11
C LYS A 50 -12.19 11.65 -31.65
N GLN A 51 -13.26 11.33 -30.94
CA GLN A 51 -14.63 11.75 -31.31
C GLN A 51 -14.75 13.28 -31.32
N ARG A 52 -14.12 13.97 -30.37
CA ARG A 52 -14.06 15.42 -30.34
C ARG A 52 -13.30 16.02 -31.52
N VAL A 53 -12.21 15.38 -31.96
CA VAL A 53 -11.47 15.79 -33.16
C VAL A 53 -12.36 15.62 -34.42
N ALA A 54 -12.99 14.45 -34.56
CA ALA A 54 -13.90 14.20 -35.70
C ALA A 54 -15.10 15.15 -35.72
N LEU A 55 -15.61 15.55 -34.56
CA LEU A 55 -16.66 16.58 -34.44
C LEU A 55 -16.19 17.93 -34.99
N TYR A 56 -14.95 18.31 -34.72
CA TYR A 56 -14.37 19.55 -35.24
C TYR A 56 -14.25 19.52 -36.78
N GLU A 57 -13.84 18.38 -37.35
CA GLU A 57 -13.74 18.15 -38.78
C GLU A 57 -15.11 18.31 -39.45
N GLN A 58 -16.18 17.69 -38.90
CA GLN A 58 -17.55 17.83 -39.39
C GLN A 58 -18.06 19.28 -39.37
N TYR A 59 -17.70 20.04 -38.34
CA TYR A 59 -18.04 21.46 -38.26
C TYR A 59 -17.27 22.28 -39.29
N ALA A 60 -15.97 22.00 -39.46
CA ALA A 60 -15.11 22.69 -40.44
C ALA A 60 -15.60 22.46 -41.90
N ASP A 61 -16.11 21.27 -42.18
CA ASP A 61 -16.68 20.89 -43.48
C ASP A 61 -18.07 21.48 -43.71
N GLY A 62 -18.62 22.20 -42.75
CA GLY A 62 -19.96 22.81 -42.85
C GLY A 62 -21.14 21.84 -42.69
N ASN A 63 -20.89 20.62 -42.24
CA ASN A 63 -21.88 19.56 -42.04
C ASN A 63 -22.69 19.71 -40.73
N MET A 64 -22.39 20.75 -39.95
CA MET A 64 -23.00 20.95 -38.63
C MET A 64 -23.19 22.45 -38.33
N SER A 65 -24.29 22.81 -37.63
CA SER A 65 -24.47 24.16 -37.15
C SER A 65 -23.53 24.49 -35.98
N LYS A 66 -23.26 25.78 -35.77
CA LYS A 66 -22.42 26.24 -34.67
C LYS A 66 -23.02 25.89 -33.31
N GLU A 67 -24.31 25.96 -33.15
CA GLU A 67 -25.03 25.65 -31.92
C GLU A 67 -24.93 24.17 -31.59
N GLU A 68 -25.08 23.31 -32.58
CA GLU A 68 -24.91 21.87 -32.43
C GLU A 68 -23.48 21.48 -32.09
N PHE A 69 -22.50 22.07 -32.76
CA PHE A 69 -21.10 21.89 -32.47
C PHE A 69 -20.76 22.22 -31.02
N ILE A 70 -21.20 23.38 -30.52
CA ILE A 70 -20.95 23.83 -29.15
C ILE A 70 -21.57 22.83 -28.17
N ARG A 71 -22.80 22.40 -28.38
CA ARG A 71 -23.49 21.44 -27.51
C ARG A 71 -22.75 20.12 -27.42
N GLN A 72 -22.35 19.55 -28.56
CA GLN A 72 -21.64 18.26 -28.59
C GLN A 72 -20.21 18.38 -28.04
N ARG A 73 -19.49 19.44 -28.37
CA ARG A 73 -18.16 19.72 -27.81
C ARG A 73 -18.19 19.78 -26.29
N ASP A 74 -19.17 20.48 -25.72
CA ASP A 74 -19.29 20.64 -24.27
C ASP A 74 -19.68 19.31 -23.60
N ALA A 75 -20.49 18.48 -24.26
CA ALA A 75 -20.78 17.11 -23.80
C ALA A 75 -19.55 16.22 -23.79
N TYR A 76 -18.72 16.22 -24.85
CA TYR A 76 -17.46 15.45 -24.87
C TYR A 76 -16.46 15.95 -23.83
N ARG A 77 -16.40 17.27 -23.61
CA ARG A 77 -15.55 17.86 -22.57
C ARG A 77 -15.95 17.37 -21.18
N ALA A 78 -17.23 17.37 -20.87
CA ALA A 78 -17.75 16.89 -19.60
C ALA A 78 -17.42 15.39 -19.38
N GLN A 79 -17.54 14.56 -20.42
CA GLN A 79 -17.16 13.15 -20.36
C GLN A 79 -15.66 12.97 -20.16
N GLU A 80 -14.82 13.77 -20.83
CA GLU A 80 -13.36 13.73 -20.66
C GLU A 80 -12.96 14.10 -19.22
N ASP A 81 -13.54 15.16 -18.67
CA ASP A 81 -13.29 15.61 -17.29
C ASP A 81 -13.75 14.55 -16.27
N GLU A 82 -14.87 13.88 -16.51
CA GLU A 82 -15.35 12.78 -15.67
C GLU A 82 -14.34 11.60 -15.65
N ARG A 83 -13.88 11.17 -16.83
CA ARG A 83 -12.87 10.08 -16.95
C ARG A 83 -11.54 10.47 -16.29
N MET A 84 -11.13 11.73 -16.45
CA MET A 84 -9.94 12.25 -15.77
C MET A 84 -10.09 12.17 -14.24
N GLY A 85 -11.23 12.58 -13.70
CA GLY A 85 -11.51 12.49 -12.27
C GLY A 85 -11.49 11.04 -11.75
N GLN A 86 -12.04 10.09 -12.52
CA GLN A 86 -12.01 8.67 -12.17
C GLN A 86 -10.57 8.12 -12.16
N ILE A 87 -9.76 8.43 -13.16
CA ILE A 87 -8.34 8.05 -13.24
C ILE A 87 -7.58 8.60 -12.04
N GLN A 88 -7.80 9.86 -11.67
CA GLN A 88 -7.13 10.47 -10.52
C GLN A 88 -7.49 9.79 -9.20
N ARG A 89 -8.74 9.38 -9.02
CA ARG A 89 -9.17 8.62 -7.83
C ARG A 89 -8.46 7.26 -7.75
N LEU A 90 -8.39 6.51 -8.85
CA LEU A 90 -7.68 5.23 -8.90
C LEU A 90 -6.18 5.38 -8.58
N ARG A 91 -5.54 6.44 -9.07
CA ARG A 91 -4.13 6.74 -8.75
C ARG A 91 -3.92 7.02 -7.26
N THR A 92 -4.83 7.76 -6.65
CA THR A 92 -4.79 8.02 -5.21
C THR A 92 -4.97 6.73 -4.41
N GLU A 93 -5.93 5.89 -4.81
CA GLU A 93 -6.19 4.60 -4.18
C GLU A 93 -4.98 3.64 -4.31
N LYS A 94 -4.36 3.57 -5.49
CA LYS A 94 -3.12 2.80 -5.70
C LYS A 94 -2.01 3.23 -4.74
N ASN A 95 -1.83 4.53 -4.57
CA ASN A 95 -0.82 5.07 -3.64
C ASN A 95 -1.14 4.73 -2.18
N GLN A 96 -2.42 4.77 -1.78
CA GLN A 96 -2.84 4.41 -0.42
C GLN A 96 -2.61 2.93 -0.09
N ILE A 97 -2.74 2.04 -1.07
CA ILE A 97 -2.48 0.61 -0.89
C ILE A 97 -0.98 0.32 -0.78
N PHE A 98 -0.17 0.98 -1.61
CA PHE A 98 1.25 0.64 -1.74
C PHE A 98 2.13 1.23 -0.63
N GLN A 99 1.83 2.45 -0.18
CA GLN A 99 2.65 3.16 0.82
C GLN A 99 2.72 2.45 2.19
N PRO A 100 1.63 1.96 2.79
CA PRO A 100 1.69 1.23 4.04
C PRO A 100 2.50 -0.07 3.94
N VAL A 101 2.28 -0.86 2.89
CA VAL A 101 2.99 -2.13 2.68
C VAL A 101 4.49 -1.90 2.57
N LYS A 102 4.92 -0.92 1.79
CA LYS A 102 6.33 -0.57 1.66
C LYS A 102 6.94 -0.14 3.00
N LYS A 103 6.26 0.71 3.75
CA LYS A 103 6.74 1.18 5.06
C LYS A 103 6.89 0.04 6.05
N ASP A 104 5.94 -0.90 6.07
CA ASP A 104 5.97 -2.06 6.96
C ASP A 104 7.13 -3.00 6.59
N THR A 105 7.36 -3.25 5.31
CA THR A 105 8.47 -4.06 4.83
C THR A 105 9.82 -3.41 5.17
N ASP A 106 9.98 -2.12 4.91
CA ASP A 106 11.21 -1.37 5.21
C ASP A 106 11.51 -1.39 6.74
N ASN A 107 10.49 -1.20 7.59
CA ASN A 107 10.63 -1.24 9.04
C ASN A 107 11.05 -2.63 9.55
N LEU A 108 10.43 -3.69 9.03
CA LEU A 108 10.74 -5.06 9.43
C LEU A 108 12.12 -5.49 8.94
N GLN A 109 12.52 -5.09 7.75
CA GLN A 109 13.87 -5.32 7.27
C GLN A 109 14.91 -4.68 8.20
N ALA A 110 14.70 -3.44 8.61
CA ALA A 110 15.59 -2.75 9.55
C ALA A 110 15.64 -3.47 10.91
N VAL A 111 14.51 -3.97 11.41
CA VAL A 111 14.44 -4.77 12.64
C VAL A 111 15.23 -6.09 12.47
N MET A 112 15.05 -6.80 11.37
CA MET A 112 15.76 -8.06 11.09
C MET A 112 17.28 -7.85 10.97
N ASP A 113 17.69 -6.77 10.31
CA ASP A 113 19.10 -6.43 10.17
C ASP A 113 19.72 -6.11 11.54
N THR A 114 19.02 -5.37 12.39
CA THR A 114 19.46 -5.09 13.77
C THR A 114 19.57 -6.38 14.60
N VAL A 115 18.63 -7.32 14.47
CA VAL A 115 18.68 -8.63 15.16
C VAL A 115 19.86 -9.46 14.66
N ARG A 116 20.16 -9.45 13.35
CA ARG A 116 21.31 -10.15 12.78
C ARG A 116 22.64 -9.55 13.24
N GLU A 117 22.74 -8.22 13.32
CA GLU A 117 23.93 -7.51 13.80
C GLU A 117 24.16 -7.69 15.29
N ALA A 118 23.08 -7.85 16.08
CA ALA A 118 23.19 -8.09 17.53
C ALA A 118 23.83 -9.45 17.87
N GLY A 119 23.92 -10.38 16.91
CA GLY A 119 24.53 -11.70 17.11
C GLY A 119 23.83 -12.53 18.19
N ASP A 120 24.56 -13.44 18.77
CA ASP A 120 24.07 -14.33 19.85
C ASP A 120 23.57 -13.49 21.05
N VAL A 121 22.26 -13.47 21.30
CA VAL A 121 21.55 -12.61 22.29
C VAL A 121 21.87 -13.00 23.75
N MET A 122 23.05 -13.51 24.01
CA MET A 122 23.55 -13.77 25.38
C MET A 122 23.85 -12.47 26.13
N HIS A 123 23.97 -11.33 25.42
CA HIS A 123 24.17 -10.01 26.02
C HIS A 123 23.20 -9.01 25.42
N LEU A 124 22.16 -8.65 26.16
CA LEU A 124 21.27 -7.53 25.86
C LEU A 124 22.12 -6.24 25.81
N SER A 125 22.48 -5.79 24.61
CA SER A 125 23.12 -4.49 24.44
C SER A 125 22.11 -3.37 24.64
N GLN A 126 22.58 -2.21 25.09
CA GLN A 126 21.72 -1.04 25.30
C GLN A 126 20.93 -0.69 24.02
N ASN A 127 21.55 -0.81 22.86
CA ASN A 127 20.91 -0.54 21.56
C ASN A 127 19.72 -1.49 21.29
N VAL A 128 19.83 -2.77 21.64
CA VAL A 128 18.74 -3.75 21.50
C VAL A 128 17.57 -3.38 22.41
N VAL A 129 17.85 -3.00 23.65
CA VAL A 129 16.81 -2.58 24.61
C VAL A 129 16.10 -1.31 24.11
N GLU A 130 16.82 -0.27 23.69
CA GLU A 130 16.26 0.98 23.20
C GLU A 130 15.46 0.83 21.89
N THR A 131 15.85 -0.12 21.03
CA THR A 131 15.18 -0.37 19.74
C THR A 131 13.90 -1.18 19.88
N PHE A 132 13.90 -2.20 20.73
CA PHE A 132 12.83 -3.21 20.79
C PHE A 132 11.90 -3.09 21.98
N ILE A 133 12.30 -2.41 23.06
CA ILE A 133 11.53 -2.34 24.28
C ILE A 133 10.98 -0.93 24.47
N ASP A 134 9.65 -0.79 24.42
CA ASP A 134 8.95 0.45 24.74
C ASP A 134 8.91 0.67 26.24
N ARG A 135 8.60 -0.39 27.01
CA ARG A 135 8.43 -0.31 28.46
C ARG A 135 8.64 -1.63 29.15
N ILE A 136 9.26 -1.59 30.34
CA ILE A 136 9.35 -2.71 31.26
C ILE A 136 8.57 -2.33 32.52
N GLU A 137 7.52 -3.09 32.83
CA GLU A 137 6.71 -2.93 34.04
C GLU A 137 7.08 -4.04 35.01
N VAL A 138 7.56 -3.66 36.22
CA VAL A 138 7.90 -4.59 37.31
C VAL A 138 6.80 -4.49 38.36
N PHE A 139 6.19 -5.61 38.70
CA PHE A 139 5.14 -5.72 39.69
C PHE A 139 5.69 -6.23 41.03
N ASN A 140 5.04 -5.88 42.14
CA ASN A 140 5.47 -6.25 43.50
C ASN A 140 5.47 -7.76 43.78
N ASP A 141 4.88 -8.57 42.91
CA ASP A 141 4.80 -10.03 42.97
C ASP A 141 5.86 -10.73 42.09
N GLU A 142 6.97 -10.03 41.82
CA GLU A 142 8.10 -10.52 40.99
C GLU A 142 7.73 -10.78 39.51
N ARG A 143 6.54 -10.38 39.04
CA ARG A 143 6.19 -10.44 37.62
C ARG A 143 6.81 -9.27 36.88
N VAL A 144 7.39 -9.55 35.73
CA VAL A 144 7.89 -8.56 34.79
C VAL A 144 7.09 -8.64 33.49
N LYS A 145 6.52 -7.52 33.07
CA LYS A 145 5.85 -7.38 31.80
C LYS A 145 6.70 -6.51 30.89
N ILE A 146 7.11 -7.05 29.75
CA ILE A 146 7.86 -6.33 28.74
C ILE A 146 6.91 -5.97 27.62
N ARG A 147 6.86 -4.66 27.28
CA ARG A 147 6.12 -4.15 26.13
C ARG A 147 7.11 -3.85 25.02
N PHE A 148 6.87 -4.42 23.87
CA PHE A 148 7.72 -4.23 22.70
C PHE A 148 7.22 -3.08 21.82
N THR A 149 8.12 -2.34 21.19
CA THR A 149 7.81 -1.22 20.27
C THR A 149 6.97 -1.64 19.07
N PHE A 150 7.04 -2.92 18.66
CA PHE A 150 6.32 -3.49 17.52
C PHE A 150 5.03 -4.24 17.91
N GLU A 151 4.66 -4.30 19.21
CA GLU A 151 3.50 -5.07 19.68
C GLU A 151 2.18 -4.55 19.11
N ASP A 152 2.03 -3.23 18.95
CA ASP A 152 0.86 -2.61 18.34
C ASP A 152 0.81 -2.84 16.81
N THR A 153 1.96 -2.94 16.18
CA THR A 153 2.09 -3.28 14.76
C THR A 153 1.59 -4.71 14.53
N LEU A 154 2.02 -5.68 15.35
CA LEU A 154 1.60 -7.08 15.21
C LEU A 154 0.09 -7.26 15.50
N LYS A 155 -0.48 -6.58 16.49
CA LYS A 155 -1.92 -6.64 16.79
C LYS A 155 -2.80 -6.13 15.65
N SER A 156 -2.33 -5.17 14.87
CA SER A 156 -3.04 -4.68 13.68
C SER A 156 -3.11 -5.74 12.56
N TYR A 157 -2.27 -6.78 12.62
CA TYR A 157 -2.25 -7.88 11.65
C TYR A 157 -3.22 -9.03 12.00
N GLU A 158 -3.58 -9.19 13.28
CA GLU A 158 -4.49 -10.25 13.72
C GLU A 158 -5.98 -9.89 13.53
N THR A 159 -6.31 -8.62 13.31
CA THR A 159 -7.69 -8.11 13.24
C THR A 159 -8.19 -7.78 11.82
N GLY A 160 -7.43 -8.14 10.76
CA GLY A 160 -7.74 -7.80 9.36
C GLY A 160 -8.21 -8.99 8.50
#